data_717175da3b9a24ee10b294f77e19dbcc
#
_entry.id   717175da3b9a24ee10b294f77e19dbcc
#
_cell.length_a   1.000
_cell.length_b   1.000
_cell.length_c   1.000
_cell.angle_alpha   90.00
_cell.angle_beta   90.00
_cell.angle_gamma   90.00
#
_symmetry.space_group_name_H-M   'P 1'
#
loop_
_entity.id
_entity.type
_entity.pdbx_description
1 polymer ?
#
loop_
_entity_poly.entity_id
_entity_poly.type
_entity_poly.pdbx_seq_one_letter_code
_entity_poly.pdbx_strand_id
1 'polypeptide(L)'
;MFVKKDRRYIYPNPFLRLSAFLLDSFLIVAPFALLWGVIFGYREMKTDNPSIYLTAVEFVVFWLITSYMISKTGQTPGKKALGLYVIHSETFEKISFARASFRFLLWTISWLTLGAAFFMAFLSPKKQTLSDKFSKTLVVRDIG
;
A
#
# COMPACT_ATOMS: atom_id res chain seq x y z
N MET A 1 16.64 -5.65 -13.64
CA MET A 1 16.56 -4.49 -12.78
C MET A 1 15.17 -3.86 -12.91
N PHE A 2 14.55 -3.66 -11.83
CA PHE A 2 13.16 -3.26 -11.75
C PHE A 2 12.94 -1.77 -12.04
N VAL A 3 13.83 -0.93 -11.50
CA VAL A 3 13.86 0.50 -11.74
C VAL A 3 15.18 0.78 -12.46
N LYS A 4 15.11 1.23 -13.70
CA LYS A 4 16.32 1.49 -14.48
C LYS A 4 17.06 2.68 -13.88
N LYS A 5 18.34 2.48 -13.57
CA LYS A 5 19.21 3.50 -12.97
C LYS A 5 19.36 4.76 -13.85
N ASP A 6 19.12 4.62 -15.16
CA ASP A 6 19.27 5.70 -16.14
C ASP A 6 18.00 6.54 -16.33
N ARG A 7 16.89 6.19 -15.66
CA ARG A 7 15.64 6.95 -15.73
C ARG A 7 15.58 8.03 -14.66
N ARG A 8 14.89 9.10 -14.98
CA ARG A 8 14.66 10.19 -14.04
C ARG A 8 13.47 9.84 -13.13
N TYR A 9 13.70 9.94 -11.84
CA TYR A 9 12.68 9.74 -10.81
C TYR A 9 12.47 11.02 -10.03
N ILE A 10 11.22 11.26 -9.65
CA ILE A 10 10.84 12.33 -8.74
C ILE A 10 10.15 11.72 -7.52
N TYR A 11 10.23 12.42 -6.40
CA TYR A 11 9.45 12.09 -5.22
C TYR A 11 8.03 12.62 -5.40
N PRO A 12 7.00 11.73 -5.45
CA PRO A 12 5.65 12.16 -5.71
C PRO A 12 5.10 13.00 -4.56
N ASN A 13 4.28 13.98 -4.89
CA ASN A 13 3.52 14.74 -3.91
C ASN A 13 2.65 13.77 -3.08
N PRO A 14 2.50 13.98 -1.74
CA PRO A 14 1.60 13.19 -0.91
C PRO A 14 0.16 13.11 -1.44
N PHE A 15 -0.35 14.14 -2.09
CA PHE A 15 -1.67 14.10 -2.74
C PHE A 15 -1.76 13.08 -3.87
N LEU A 16 -0.69 12.91 -4.65
CA LEU A 16 -0.63 11.89 -5.70
C LEU A 16 -0.64 10.48 -5.09
N ARG A 17 0.03 10.30 -3.95
CA ARG A 17 0.00 9.03 -3.20
C ARG A 17 -1.39 8.74 -2.63
N LEU A 18 -2.08 9.76 -2.14
CA LEU A 18 -3.47 9.65 -1.69
C LEU A 18 -4.39 9.26 -2.85
N SER A 19 -4.21 9.86 -4.03
CA SER A 19 -4.96 9.50 -5.23
C SER A 19 -4.74 8.04 -5.62
N ALA A 20 -3.50 7.54 -5.55
CA ALA A 20 -3.20 6.14 -5.77
C ALA A 20 -3.92 5.23 -4.78
N PHE A 21 -3.96 5.61 -3.50
CA PHE A 21 -4.69 4.89 -2.47
C PHE A 21 -6.20 4.85 -2.74
N LEU A 22 -6.80 5.96 -3.16
CA LEU A 22 -8.22 5.99 -3.54
C LEU A 22 -8.51 5.09 -4.73
N LEU A 23 -7.63 5.09 -5.74
CA LEU A 23 -7.73 4.15 -6.87
C LEU A 23 -7.61 2.69 -6.42
N ASP A 24 -6.71 2.39 -5.51
CA ASP A 24 -6.58 1.05 -4.94
C ASP A 24 -7.85 0.63 -4.19
N SER A 25 -8.49 1.55 -3.50
CA SER A 25 -9.77 1.29 -2.83
C SER A 25 -10.86 0.85 -3.81
N PHE A 26 -10.91 1.44 -5.00
CA PHE A 26 -11.85 1.02 -6.04
C PHE A 26 -11.40 -0.25 -6.77
N LEU A 27 -10.13 -0.42 -7.03
CA LEU A 27 -9.61 -1.50 -7.88
C LEU A 27 -9.32 -2.79 -7.12
N ILE A 28 -9.06 -2.72 -5.83
CA ILE A 28 -8.73 -3.87 -4.98
C ILE A 28 -9.78 -4.09 -3.91
N VAL A 29 -10.03 -3.07 -3.09
CA VAL A 29 -10.86 -3.22 -1.89
C VAL A 29 -12.31 -3.52 -2.26
N ALA A 30 -12.89 -2.79 -3.20
CA ALA A 30 -14.28 -2.99 -3.59
C ALA A 30 -14.53 -4.38 -4.23
N PRO A 31 -13.76 -4.83 -5.24
CA PRO A 31 -13.90 -6.17 -5.78
C PRO A 31 -13.63 -7.28 -4.75
N PHE A 32 -12.64 -7.07 -3.87
CA PHE A 32 -12.32 -8.02 -2.81
C PHE A 32 -13.49 -8.15 -1.82
N ALA A 33 -14.07 -7.03 -1.37
CA ALA A 33 -15.21 -7.03 -0.47
C ALA A 33 -16.45 -7.69 -1.09
N LEU A 34 -16.71 -7.44 -2.38
CA LEU A 34 -17.80 -8.10 -3.11
C LEU A 34 -17.59 -9.61 -3.17
N LEU A 35 -16.40 -10.04 -3.55
CA LEU A 35 -16.06 -11.47 -3.63
C LEU A 35 -16.16 -12.14 -2.26
N TRP A 36 -15.67 -11.50 -1.22
CA TRP A 36 -15.77 -11.98 0.16
C TRP A 36 -17.21 -12.14 0.60
N GLY A 37 -18.06 -11.14 0.32
CA GLY A 37 -19.50 -11.19 0.60
C GLY A 37 -20.21 -12.32 -0.14
N VAL A 38 -19.81 -12.64 -1.38
CA VAL A 38 -20.36 -13.75 -2.14
C VAL A 38 -19.93 -15.11 -1.56
N ILE A 39 -18.65 -15.25 -1.17
CA ILE A 39 -18.09 -16.51 -0.66
C ILE A 39 -18.63 -16.85 0.74
N PHE A 40 -18.62 -15.88 1.66
CA PHE A 40 -19.00 -16.09 3.07
C PHE A 40 -20.44 -15.73 3.37
N GLY A 41 -21.16 -15.22 2.40
CA GLY A 41 -22.58 -14.96 2.41
C GLY A 41 -23.01 -13.62 2.99
N TYR A 42 -24.15 -13.20 2.55
CA TYR A 42 -24.82 -11.95 2.96
C TYR A 42 -25.11 -11.88 4.47
N ARG A 43 -24.98 -13.00 5.17
CA ARG A 43 -25.23 -13.10 6.61
C ARG A 43 -24.31 -12.22 7.44
N GLU A 44 -23.02 -12.20 7.11
CA GLU A 44 -22.02 -11.41 7.86
C GLU A 44 -22.20 -9.90 7.69
N MET A 45 -22.76 -9.47 6.57
CA MET A 45 -23.03 -8.05 6.31
C MET A 45 -24.29 -7.53 7.05
N LYS A 46 -25.16 -8.42 7.49
CA LYS A 46 -26.44 -8.09 8.15
C LYS A 46 -26.46 -8.35 9.64
N THR A 47 -25.41 -8.92 10.21
CA THR A 47 -25.36 -9.15 11.65
C THR A 47 -24.82 -7.92 12.36
N ASP A 48 -25.49 -7.52 13.43
CA ASP A 48 -25.03 -6.44 14.31
C ASP A 48 -23.68 -6.77 14.99
N ASN A 49 -23.25 -8.02 14.90
CA ASN A 49 -21.97 -8.51 15.42
C ASN A 49 -21.24 -9.33 14.35
N PRO A 50 -20.46 -8.70 13.45
CA PRO A 50 -19.63 -9.44 12.51
C PRO A 50 -18.63 -10.33 13.27
N SER A 51 -18.42 -11.54 12.75
CA SER A 51 -17.45 -12.46 13.35
C SER A 51 -16.05 -11.86 13.32
N ILE A 52 -15.46 -11.63 14.49
CA ILE A 52 -14.08 -11.12 14.62
C ILE A 52 -13.07 -12.02 13.88
N TYR A 53 -13.35 -13.32 13.83
CA TYR A 53 -12.48 -14.29 13.14
C TYR A 53 -12.49 -14.08 11.63
N LEU A 54 -13.67 -13.88 11.03
CA LEU A 54 -13.77 -13.61 9.58
C LEU A 54 -13.14 -12.27 9.21
N THR A 55 -13.33 -11.25 10.03
CA THR A 55 -12.68 -9.94 9.83
C THR A 55 -11.16 -10.06 9.92
N ALA A 56 -10.64 -10.84 10.87
CA ALA A 56 -9.20 -11.08 10.99
C ALA A 56 -8.65 -11.83 9.77
N VAL A 57 -9.36 -12.86 9.28
CA VAL A 57 -8.96 -13.61 8.08
C VAL A 57 -8.99 -12.71 6.84
N GLU A 58 -10.02 -11.89 6.68
CA GLU A 58 -10.12 -10.89 5.60
C GLU A 58 -8.91 -9.95 5.60
N PHE A 59 -8.57 -9.39 6.75
CA PHE A 59 -7.41 -8.52 6.91
C PHE A 59 -6.10 -9.22 6.53
N VAL A 60 -5.88 -10.45 7.00
CA VAL A 60 -4.67 -11.22 6.70
C VAL A 60 -4.57 -11.52 5.19
N VAL A 61 -5.66 -11.93 4.55
CA VAL A 61 -5.69 -12.21 3.11
C VAL A 61 -5.38 -10.95 2.32
N PHE A 62 -6.00 -9.83 2.65
CA PHE A 62 -5.74 -8.54 2.01
C PHE A 62 -4.28 -8.09 2.19
N TRP A 63 -3.75 -8.24 3.39
CA TRP A 63 -2.34 -7.97 3.71
C TRP A 63 -1.38 -8.79 2.86
N LEU A 64 -1.60 -10.10 2.76
CA LEU A 64 -0.76 -11.00 1.98
C LEU A 64 -0.80 -10.65 0.48
N ILE A 65 -1.98 -10.40 -0.07
CA ILE A 65 -2.13 -10.02 -1.48
C ILE A 65 -1.41 -8.71 -1.79
N THR A 66 -1.61 -7.67 -0.99
CA THR A 66 -0.99 -6.36 -1.19
C THR A 66 0.54 -6.45 -1.06
N SER A 67 1.04 -7.16 -0.06
CA SER A 67 2.47 -7.36 0.15
C SER A 67 3.12 -8.13 -1.00
N TYR A 68 2.44 -9.15 -1.51
CA TYR A 68 2.88 -9.91 -2.66
C TYR A 68 2.98 -9.04 -3.91
N MET A 69 1.95 -8.25 -4.20
CA MET A 69 1.96 -7.35 -5.36
C MET A 69 3.13 -6.37 -5.29
N ILE A 70 3.35 -5.74 -4.15
CA ILE A 70 4.45 -4.78 -3.97
C ILE A 70 5.80 -5.48 -4.09
N SER A 71 5.97 -6.67 -3.53
CA SER A 71 7.25 -7.40 -3.62
C SER A 71 7.57 -7.86 -5.03
N LYS A 72 6.58 -8.20 -5.83
CA LYS A 72 6.76 -8.69 -7.21
C LYS A 72 6.89 -7.57 -8.23
N THR A 73 6.03 -6.56 -8.16
CA THR A 73 5.94 -5.51 -9.17
C THR A 73 6.33 -4.12 -8.67
N GLY A 74 6.48 -3.95 -7.35
CA GLY A 74 6.71 -2.65 -6.72
C GLY A 74 5.51 -1.71 -6.79
N GLN A 75 4.37 -2.20 -7.27
CA GLN A 75 3.19 -1.40 -7.53
C GLN A 75 1.93 -2.12 -7.09
N THR A 76 0.96 -1.35 -6.63
CA THR A 76 -0.44 -1.76 -6.60
C THR A 76 -1.13 -1.22 -7.86
N PRO A 77 -2.33 -1.68 -8.23
CA PRO A 77 -3.04 -1.18 -9.42
C PRO A 77 -3.18 0.35 -9.44
N GLY A 78 -3.53 0.98 -8.33
CA GLY A 78 -3.64 2.43 -8.24
C GLY A 78 -2.30 3.14 -8.43
N LYS A 79 -1.23 2.61 -7.84
CA LYS A 79 0.12 3.13 -8.06
C LYS A 79 0.58 2.95 -9.50
N LYS A 80 0.27 1.83 -10.11
CA LYS A 80 0.57 1.57 -11.52
C LYS A 80 -0.10 2.58 -12.45
N ALA A 81 -1.36 2.91 -12.19
CA ALA A 81 -2.10 3.90 -12.98
C ALA A 81 -1.46 5.28 -12.94
N LEU A 82 -0.79 5.64 -11.85
CA LEU A 82 -0.13 6.94 -11.65
C LEU A 82 1.39 6.89 -11.85
N GLY A 83 1.95 5.76 -12.29
CA GLY A 83 3.38 5.60 -12.52
C GLY A 83 4.23 5.61 -11.25
N LEU A 84 3.66 5.22 -10.11
CA LEU A 84 4.36 5.18 -8.82
C LEU A 84 4.95 3.81 -8.55
N TYR A 85 6.17 3.78 -7.99
CA TYR A 85 6.89 2.57 -7.61
C TYR A 85 7.30 2.62 -6.15
N VAL A 86 7.21 1.49 -5.46
CA VAL A 86 7.76 1.28 -4.12
C VAL A 86 9.08 0.51 -4.27
N ILE A 87 10.15 1.12 -3.84
CA ILE A 87 11.51 0.57 -3.97
C ILE A 87 12.25 0.66 -2.64
N HIS A 88 13.38 -0.04 -2.55
CA HIS A 88 14.30 0.10 -1.42
C HIS A 88 14.97 1.47 -1.47
N SER A 89 15.01 2.17 -0.33
CA SER A 89 15.49 3.57 -0.27
C SER A 89 16.97 3.75 -0.60
N GLU A 90 17.78 2.72 -0.40
CA GLU A 90 19.23 2.78 -0.62
C GLU A 90 19.66 2.14 -1.95
N THR A 91 19.09 0.97 -2.28
CA THR A 91 19.51 0.19 -3.45
C THR A 91 18.68 0.45 -4.70
N PHE A 92 17.54 1.10 -4.58
CA PHE A 92 16.58 1.35 -5.67
C PHE A 92 16.08 0.06 -6.34
N GLU A 93 16.14 -1.05 -5.63
CA GLU A 93 15.68 -2.36 -6.09
C GLU A 93 14.32 -2.73 -5.52
N LYS A 94 13.79 -3.85 -5.98
CA LYS A 94 12.57 -4.43 -5.41
C LYS A 94 12.76 -4.71 -3.93
N ILE A 95 11.70 -4.49 -3.17
CA ILE A 95 11.69 -4.85 -1.76
C ILE A 95 11.26 -6.30 -1.58
N SER A 96 11.73 -6.93 -0.50
CA SER A 96 11.34 -8.28 -0.14
C SER A 96 9.88 -8.32 0.33
N PHE A 97 9.27 -9.51 0.30
CA PHE A 97 7.94 -9.73 0.85
C PHE A 97 7.86 -9.35 2.35
N ALA A 98 8.88 -9.71 3.13
CA ALA A 98 8.93 -9.36 4.54
C ALA A 98 8.93 -7.83 4.76
N ARG A 99 9.67 -7.10 3.96
CA ARG A 99 9.71 -5.63 4.03
C ARG A 99 8.39 -5.00 3.59
N ALA A 100 7.77 -5.52 2.54
CA ALA A 100 6.44 -5.09 2.09
C ALA A 100 5.37 -5.35 3.14
N SER A 101 5.41 -6.50 3.80
CA SER A 101 4.53 -6.85 4.93
C SER A 101 4.70 -5.89 6.09
N PHE A 102 5.93 -5.63 6.50
CA PHE A 102 6.24 -4.71 7.58
C PHE A 102 5.77 -3.29 7.27
N ARG A 103 5.97 -2.84 6.03
CA ARG A 103 5.48 -1.56 5.55
C ARG A 103 3.96 -1.45 5.64
N PHE A 104 3.24 -2.49 5.28
CA PHE A 104 1.78 -2.55 5.37
C PHE A 104 1.28 -2.46 6.81
N LEU A 105 1.93 -3.17 7.74
CA LEU A 105 1.59 -3.10 9.17
C LEU A 105 1.81 -1.69 9.73
N LEU A 106 2.93 -1.07 9.43
CA LEU A 106 3.21 0.31 9.86
C LEU A 106 2.21 1.30 9.25
N TRP A 107 1.81 1.09 8.01
CA TRP A 107 0.80 1.90 7.35
C TRP A 107 -0.56 1.77 8.05
N THR A 108 -0.94 0.55 8.44
CA THR A 108 -2.16 0.29 9.23
C THR A 108 -2.12 1.01 10.57
N ILE A 109 -0.99 0.95 11.28
CA ILE A 109 -0.79 1.68 12.53
C ILE A 109 -0.88 3.19 12.32
N SER A 110 -0.41 3.70 11.19
CA SER A 110 -0.49 5.13 10.85
C SER A 110 -1.94 5.63 10.79
N TRP A 111 -2.88 4.82 10.38
CA TRP A 111 -4.30 5.16 10.41
C TRP A 111 -4.84 5.29 11.83
N LEU A 112 -4.34 4.48 12.77
CA LEU A 112 -4.73 4.56 14.19
C LEU A 112 -4.27 5.88 14.84
N THR A 113 -3.25 6.52 14.30
CA THR A 113 -2.76 7.83 14.76
C THR A 113 -3.43 9.01 14.02
N LEU A 114 -4.64 8.81 13.47
CA LEU A 114 -5.41 9.80 12.71
C LEU A 114 -4.65 10.38 11.50
N GLY A 115 -3.78 9.58 10.89
CA GLY A 115 -3.01 9.99 9.72
C GLY A 115 -1.83 10.92 10.01
N ALA A 116 -1.51 11.19 11.28
CA ALA A 116 -0.36 12.04 11.64
C ALA A 116 0.95 11.54 11.02
N ALA A 117 1.16 10.23 11.02
CA ALA A 117 2.33 9.62 10.40
C ALA A 117 2.37 9.79 8.87
N PHE A 118 1.23 9.94 8.21
CA PHE A 118 1.13 10.25 6.79
C PHE A 118 1.56 11.70 6.49
N PHE A 119 1.20 12.66 7.36
CA PHE A 119 1.59 14.06 7.19
C PHE A 119 3.11 14.27 7.28
N MET A 120 3.86 13.36 7.85
CA MET A 120 5.32 13.40 7.83
C MET A 120 5.90 13.47 6.42
N ALA A 121 5.18 12.94 5.42
CA ALA A 121 5.60 13.00 4.02
C ALA A 121 5.68 14.45 3.48
N PHE A 122 4.91 15.37 4.01
CA PHE A 122 4.98 16.79 3.64
C PHE A 122 6.25 17.48 4.16
N LEU A 123 6.77 17.02 5.28
CA LEU A 123 7.94 17.59 5.95
C LEU A 123 9.24 16.92 5.52
N SER A 124 9.18 15.72 4.98
CA SER A 124 10.36 14.97 4.57
C SER A 124 10.89 15.41 3.20
N PRO A 125 12.21 15.61 3.04
CA PRO A 125 12.82 15.93 1.74
C PRO A 125 12.54 14.87 0.67
N LYS A 126 12.51 13.58 1.07
CA LYS A 126 12.20 12.44 0.19
C LYS A 126 10.71 12.08 0.20
N LYS A 127 9.88 12.90 0.82
CA LYS A 127 8.43 12.70 0.94
C LYS A 127 8.06 11.30 1.45
N GLN A 128 8.80 10.83 2.44
CA GLN A 128 8.59 9.55 3.10
C GLN A 128 7.62 9.70 4.27
N THR A 129 6.65 8.79 4.36
CA THR A 129 5.82 8.60 5.55
C THR A 129 6.60 7.86 6.63
N LEU A 130 6.01 7.75 7.83
CA LEU A 130 6.60 6.97 8.92
C LEU A 130 6.83 5.50 8.50
N SER A 131 5.84 4.89 7.85
CA SER A 131 5.96 3.52 7.34
C SER A 131 7.09 3.37 6.31
N ASP A 132 7.28 4.35 5.45
CA ASP A 132 8.38 4.34 4.47
C ASP A 132 9.75 4.40 5.16
N LYS A 133 9.91 5.29 6.15
CA LYS A 133 11.19 5.45 6.88
C LYS A 133 11.57 4.19 7.64
N PHE A 134 10.65 3.62 8.41
CA PHE A 134 10.93 2.44 9.22
C PHE A 134 11.12 1.17 8.40
N SER A 135 10.46 1.05 7.27
CA SER A 135 10.64 -0.10 6.36
C SER A 135 11.78 0.08 5.37
N LYS A 136 12.49 1.21 5.40
CA LYS A 136 13.55 1.59 4.43
C LYS A 136 13.06 1.49 2.99
N THR A 137 11.89 2.02 2.74
CA THR A 137 11.28 2.08 1.41
C THR A 137 11.14 3.52 0.94
N LEU A 138 11.00 3.68 -0.34
CA LEU A 138 10.84 4.97 -1.00
C LEU A 138 9.80 4.83 -2.10
N VAL A 139 8.90 5.78 -2.19
CA VAL A 139 7.96 5.86 -3.33
C VAL A 139 8.51 6.86 -4.33
N VAL A 140 8.64 6.46 -5.57
CA VAL A 140 9.15 7.30 -6.67
C VAL A 140 8.18 7.27 -7.84
N ARG A 141 8.18 8.33 -8.63
CA ARG A 141 7.47 8.41 -9.89
C ARG A 141 8.47 8.41 -11.03
N ASP A 142 8.26 7.55 -12.00
CA ASP A 142 9.04 7.51 -13.23
C ASP A 142 8.58 8.62 -14.17
N ILE A 143 9.47 9.49 -14.58
CA ILE A 143 9.20 10.61 -15.50
C ILE A 143 9.95 10.49 -16.84
N GLY A 144 10.52 9.36 -17.10
CA GLY A 144 11.27 9.10 -18.34
C GLY A 144 12.61 8.49 -18.13
#